data_8e0dd8f399b2172021e6da49400a6304
#
_entry.id   8e0dd8f399b2172021e6da49400a6304
#
_cell.length_a   1.000
_cell.length_b   1.000
_cell.length_c   1.000
_cell.angle_alpha   90.00
_cell.angle_beta   90.00
_cell.angle_gamma   90.00
#
_symmetry.space_group_name_H-M   'P 1'
#
loop_
_entity.id
_entity.type
_entity.pdbx_description
1 polymer ?
#
loop_
_entity_poly.entity_id
_entity_poly.type
_entity_poly.pdbx_seq_one_letter_code
_entity_poly.pdbx_strand_id
1 'polypeptide(L)'
;QTNKLAFILICFVFLMFIEATIFGNGSIVLVLLGIGMMYFSLRKRTRFLFWTGFILLIIAIFSMWSLRLLLLAIMGYILYKLWKNEPIQHMVRPFDTVYKETPNSIIQNKLFSSQTTPFNAYEWQDVHVQSFYGEQVIDVTQTVLPKGLSFVSVRQSLGKVTIYVPYEIPVRLHFATIIGEADIFGRGVQRLWNQSILVKDGYLDDVLYASELVITVSTWIGDIEVIRK
;
A
#
# COMPACT_ATOMS: atom_id res chain seq x y z
N GLN A 1 13.81 -23.57 -9.10
CA GLN A 1 14.19 -22.61 -8.01
C GLN A 1 15.70 -22.45 -7.87
N THR A 2 16.49 -23.51 -8.07
CA THR A 2 17.96 -23.49 -7.97
C THR A 2 18.65 -22.51 -8.93
N ASN A 3 18.16 -22.35 -10.15
CA ASN A 3 18.76 -21.43 -11.14
C ASN A 3 18.62 -19.95 -10.77
N LYS A 4 17.52 -19.56 -10.11
CA LYS A 4 17.34 -18.15 -9.66
C LYS A 4 18.28 -17.83 -8.51
N LEU A 5 18.47 -18.76 -7.59
CA LEU A 5 19.35 -18.60 -6.44
C LEU A 5 20.82 -18.56 -6.87
N ALA A 6 21.21 -19.42 -7.82
CA ALA A 6 22.54 -19.40 -8.42
C ALA A 6 22.82 -18.07 -9.15
N PHE A 7 21.84 -17.56 -9.90
CA PHE A 7 21.98 -16.27 -10.60
C PHE A 7 22.16 -15.10 -9.61
N ILE A 8 21.38 -15.05 -8.54
CA ILE A 8 21.51 -14.03 -7.49
C ILE A 8 22.88 -14.09 -6.84
N LEU A 9 23.36 -15.31 -6.58
CA LEU A 9 24.68 -15.53 -5.95
C LEU A 9 25.82 -15.10 -6.87
N ILE A 10 25.74 -15.39 -8.17
CA ILE A 10 26.70 -14.92 -9.19
C ILE A 10 26.70 -13.40 -9.29
N CYS A 11 25.53 -12.75 -9.33
CA CYS A 11 25.42 -11.29 -9.34
C CYS A 11 26.03 -10.67 -8.08
N PHE A 12 25.82 -11.28 -6.92
CA PHE A 12 26.37 -10.80 -5.67
C PHE A 12 27.91 -10.91 -5.65
N VAL A 13 28.48 -12.04 -6.09
CA VAL A 13 29.93 -12.23 -6.20
C VAL A 13 30.54 -11.25 -7.20
N PHE A 14 29.87 -11.01 -8.33
CA PHE A 14 30.30 -10.04 -9.33
C PHE A 14 30.30 -8.60 -8.77
N LEU A 15 29.28 -8.24 -8.01
CA LEU A 15 29.18 -6.94 -7.32
C LEU A 15 30.34 -6.77 -6.30
N MET A 16 30.64 -7.82 -5.55
CA MET A 16 31.78 -7.83 -4.63
C MET A 16 33.13 -7.68 -5.35
N PHE A 17 33.27 -8.30 -6.53
CA PHE A 17 34.46 -8.18 -7.33
C PHE A 17 34.66 -6.74 -7.86
N ILE A 18 33.59 -6.11 -8.33
CA ILE A 18 33.62 -4.70 -8.77
C ILE A 18 34.02 -3.77 -7.60
N GLU A 19 33.45 -4.00 -6.42
CA GLU A 19 33.78 -3.20 -5.24
C GLU A 19 35.26 -3.32 -4.85
N ALA A 20 35.82 -4.53 -4.92
CA ALA A 20 37.23 -4.77 -4.62
C ALA A 20 38.18 -4.11 -5.62
N THR A 21 37.86 -4.20 -6.92
CA THR A 21 38.77 -3.79 -7.99
C THR A 21 38.68 -2.30 -8.32
N ILE A 22 37.47 -1.72 -8.31
CA ILE A 22 37.23 -0.34 -8.74
C ILE A 22 37.26 0.64 -7.55
N PHE A 23 36.63 0.27 -6.45
CA PHE A 23 36.45 1.20 -5.33
C PHE A 23 37.48 1.01 -4.20
N GLY A 24 38.26 -0.08 -4.21
CA GLY A 24 39.32 -0.33 -3.23
C GLY A 24 38.85 -0.28 -1.77
N ASN A 25 37.55 -0.49 -1.52
CA ASN A 25 36.93 -0.27 -0.23
C ASN A 25 37.08 -1.51 0.67
N GLY A 26 37.52 -1.32 1.92
CA GLY A 26 37.65 -2.39 2.92
C GLY A 26 36.33 -3.06 3.35
N SER A 27 35.20 -2.69 2.76
CA SER A 27 33.88 -3.25 3.07
C SER A 27 33.82 -4.78 2.94
N ILE A 28 34.63 -5.35 2.04
CA ILE A 28 34.72 -6.81 1.85
C ILE A 28 35.19 -7.52 3.12
N VAL A 29 36.14 -6.93 3.82
CA VAL A 29 36.64 -7.48 5.10
C VAL A 29 35.50 -7.51 6.12
N LEU A 30 34.68 -6.47 6.17
CA LEU A 30 33.51 -6.41 7.06
C LEU A 30 32.46 -7.46 6.70
N VAL A 31 32.24 -7.72 5.41
CA VAL A 31 31.35 -8.79 4.95
C VAL A 31 31.86 -10.15 5.37
N LEU A 32 33.14 -10.44 5.15
CA LEU A 32 33.76 -11.73 5.53
C LEU A 32 33.74 -11.94 7.06
N LEU A 33 34.03 -10.88 7.83
CA LEU A 33 33.92 -10.90 9.28
C LEU A 33 32.44 -11.16 9.73
N GLY A 34 31.47 -10.47 9.13
CA GLY A 34 30.06 -10.66 9.45
C GLY A 34 29.58 -12.08 9.18
N ILE A 35 29.91 -12.63 8.01
CA ILE A 35 29.58 -14.01 7.64
C ILE A 35 30.28 -15.00 8.58
N GLY A 36 31.57 -14.79 8.88
CA GLY A 36 32.33 -15.61 9.81
C GLY A 36 31.73 -15.65 11.20
N MET A 37 31.33 -14.47 11.74
CA MET A 37 30.65 -14.38 13.03
C MET A 37 29.30 -15.07 13.05
N MET A 38 28.51 -14.95 11.99
CA MET A 38 27.24 -15.66 11.86
C MET A 38 27.45 -17.18 11.80
N TYR A 39 28.40 -17.65 11.01
CA TYR A 39 28.74 -19.07 10.93
C TYR A 39 29.17 -19.64 12.28
N PHE A 40 30.06 -18.92 12.99
CA PHE A 40 30.53 -19.33 14.33
C PHE A 40 29.43 -19.32 15.38
N SER A 41 28.48 -18.35 15.26
CA SER A 41 27.30 -18.26 16.09
C SER A 41 26.36 -19.45 15.94
N LEU A 42 26.12 -19.90 14.72
CA LEU A 42 25.31 -21.08 14.43
C LEU A 42 25.91 -22.34 15.05
N ARG A 43 27.25 -22.45 15.06
CA ARG A 43 27.97 -23.58 15.65
C ARG A 43 28.00 -23.54 17.18
N LYS A 44 28.10 -22.36 17.81
CA LYS A 44 28.18 -22.19 19.27
C LYS A 44 26.84 -21.83 19.94
N ARG A 45 25.74 -21.69 19.18
CA ARG A 45 24.40 -21.29 19.65
C ARG A 45 24.37 -19.99 20.47
N THR A 46 25.27 -19.05 20.22
CA THR A 46 25.33 -17.77 20.94
C THR A 46 24.54 -16.71 20.18
N ARG A 47 23.37 -16.35 20.67
CA ARG A 47 22.48 -15.34 20.03
C ARG A 47 23.15 -13.98 19.87
N PHE A 48 23.99 -13.59 20.80
CA PHE A 48 24.72 -12.32 20.75
C PHE A 48 25.65 -12.23 19.53
N LEU A 49 26.43 -13.28 19.26
CA LEU A 49 27.33 -13.33 18.13
C LEU A 49 26.59 -13.31 16.77
N PHE A 50 25.39 -13.85 16.73
CA PHE A 50 24.54 -13.80 15.54
C PHE A 50 24.10 -12.36 15.23
N TRP A 51 23.59 -11.65 16.23
CA TRP A 51 23.13 -10.29 16.06
C TRP A 51 24.27 -9.32 15.72
N THR A 52 25.42 -9.46 16.36
CA THR A 52 26.60 -8.63 16.03
C THR A 52 27.08 -8.88 14.62
N GLY A 53 27.18 -10.13 14.16
CA GLY A 53 27.52 -10.48 12.79
C GLY A 53 26.52 -9.94 11.77
N PHE A 54 25.23 -10.00 12.10
CA PHE A 54 24.13 -9.48 11.26
C PHE A 54 24.19 -7.95 11.11
N ILE A 55 24.38 -7.21 12.21
CA ILE A 55 24.52 -5.75 12.19
C ILE A 55 25.77 -5.36 11.37
N LEU A 56 26.88 -6.06 11.56
CA LEU A 56 28.13 -5.80 10.84
C LEU A 56 27.96 -6.02 9.33
N LEU A 57 27.17 -7.02 8.95
CA LEU A 57 26.84 -7.33 7.57
C LEU A 57 25.95 -6.23 6.94
N ILE A 58 24.98 -5.71 7.68
CA ILE A 58 24.15 -4.57 7.25
C ILE A 58 25.03 -3.33 7.03
N ILE A 59 25.91 -3.00 7.99
CA ILE A 59 26.81 -1.86 7.88
C ILE A 59 27.73 -2.03 6.66
N ALA A 60 28.26 -3.21 6.43
CA ALA A 60 29.11 -3.51 5.29
C ALA A 60 28.38 -3.31 3.96
N ILE A 61 27.13 -3.81 3.85
CA ILE A 61 26.29 -3.64 2.66
C ILE A 61 26.03 -2.15 2.37
N PHE A 62 25.67 -1.37 3.39
CA PHE A 62 25.47 0.08 3.22
C PHE A 62 26.76 0.86 2.96
N SER A 63 27.91 0.33 3.33
CA SER A 63 29.22 0.91 3.06
C SER A 63 29.68 0.72 1.60
N MET A 64 29.11 -0.24 0.85
CA MET A 64 29.49 -0.54 -0.52
C MET A 64 29.02 0.56 -1.49
N TRP A 65 29.96 1.17 -2.21
CA TRP A 65 29.67 2.20 -3.22
C TRP A 65 28.89 1.64 -4.42
N SER A 66 29.24 0.44 -4.86
CA SER A 66 28.58 -0.24 -5.98
C SER A 66 27.08 -0.46 -5.70
N LEU A 67 26.72 -0.81 -4.47
CA LEU A 67 25.32 -0.98 -4.08
C LEU A 67 24.57 0.36 -4.07
N ARG A 68 25.20 1.43 -3.59
CA ARG A 68 24.62 2.78 -3.61
C ARG A 68 24.33 3.25 -5.03
N LEU A 69 25.29 3.04 -5.96
CA LEU A 69 25.09 3.39 -7.37
C LEU A 69 23.98 2.57 -8.00
N LEU A 70 23.88 1.28 -7.67
CA LEU A 70 22.79 0.42 -8.16
C LEU A 70 21.43 0.88 -7.62
N LEU A 71 21.33 1.24 -6.34
CA LEU A 71 20.10 1.79 -5.76
C LEU A 71 19.72 3.13 -6.41
N LEU A 72 20.70 4.01 -6.65
CA LEU A 72 20.45 5.28 -7.36
C LEU A 72 19.99 5.03 -8.79
N ALA A 73 20.56 4.06 -9.49
CA ALA A 73 20.14 3.70 -10.85
C ALA A 73 18.71 3.15 -10.88
N ILE A 74 18.36 2.28 -9.93
CA ILE A 74 16.99 1.75 -9.77
C ILE A 74 16.02 2.88 -9.45
N MET A 75 16.36 3.76 -8.49
CA MET A 75 15.55 4.90 -8.12
C MET A 75 15.37 5.87 -9.29
N GLY A 76 16.45 6.18 -10.03
CA GLY A 76 16.39 7.00 -11.25
C GLY A 76 15.51 6.37 -12.33
N TYR A 77 15.59 5.06 -12.53
CA TYR A 77 14.73 4.34 -13.45
C TYR A 77 13.25 4.40 -13.06
N ILE A 78 12.96 4.23 -11.76
CA ILE A 78 11.59 4.35 -11.24
C ILE A 78 11.06 5.77 -11.44
N LEU A 79 11.86 6.80 -11.09
CA LEU A 79 11.50 8.20 -11.27
C LEU A 79 11.30 8.56 -12.75
N TYR A 80 12.17 8.07 -13.64
CA TYR A 80 12.01 8.24 -15.09
C TYR A 80 10.70 7.63 -15.58
N LYS A 81 10.36 6.43 -15.09
CA LYS A 81 9.13 5.73 -15.46
C LYS A 81 7.87 6.41 -14.90
N LEU A 82 7.96 6.95 -13.67
CA LEU A 82 6.92 7.79 -13.08
C LEU A 82 6.71 9.08 -13.88
N TRP A 83 7.79 9.72 -14.31
CA TRP A 83 7.70 10.96 -15.09
C TRP A 83 7.08 10.73 -16.47
N LYS A 84 7.31 9.55 -17.07
CA LYS A 84 6.71 9.16 -18.34
C LYS A 84 5.23 8.75 -18.24
N ASN A 85 4.60 8.84 -17.06
CA ASN A 85 3.21 8.44 -16.78
C ASN A 85 2.88 6.99 -17.19
N GLU A 86 3.86 6.12 -17.30
CA GLU A 86 3.59 4.70 -17.48
C GLU A 86 3.13 4.11 -16.14
N PRO A 87 1.94 3.47 -16.07
CA PRO A 87 1.44 2.93 -14.82
C PRO A 87 2.41 1.86 -14.29
N ILE A 88 2.96 2.09 -13.10
CA ILE A 88 3.88 1.17 -12.39
C ILE A 88 3.26 -0.23 -12.21
N GLN A 89 1.96 -0.34 -12.40
CA GLN A 89 1.19 -1.58 -12.28
C GLN A 89 1.74 -2.72 -13.15
N HIS A 90 2.35 -2.42 -14.33
CA HIS A 90 2.97 -3.44 -15.17
C HIS A 90 4.27 -4.01 -14.58
N MET A 91 4.94 -3.28 -13.69
CA MET A 91 6.17 -3.77 -13.05
C MET A 91 5.92 -4.70 -11.86
N VAL A 92 4.76 -4.55 -11.21
CA VAL A 92 4.43 -5.26 -9.96
C VAL A 92 3.48 -6.44 -10.22
N ARG A 93 3.09 -6.72 -11.46
CA ARG A 93 2.29 -7.92 -11.79
C ARG A 93 3.21 -9.13 -11.96
N PRO A 94 3.56 -9.86 -10.88
CA PRO A 94 4.39 -11.06 -10.97
C PRO A 94 3.61 -12.29 -11.45
N PHE A 95 2.28 -12.21 -11.58
CA PHE A 95 1.41 -13.34 -11.89
C PHE A 95 0.34 -12.92 -12.90
N ASP A 96 0.25 -13.63 -14.02
CA ASP A 96 -0.93 -13.60 -14.87
C ASP A 96 -2.09 -14.23 -14.07
N THR A 97 -3.00 -13.39 -13.62
CA THR A 97 -4.21 -13.88 -12.96
C THR A 97 -5.13 -14.47 -14.02
N VAL A 98 -5.47 -15.74 -13.85
CA VAL A 98 -6.44 -16.49 -14.68
C VAL A 98 -7.85 -15.87 -14.56
N TYR A 99 -8.08 -15.03 -13.55
CA TYR A 99 -9.30 -14.25 -13.41
C TYR A 99 -9.22 -12.99 -14.26
N LYS A 100 -9.94 -12.98 -15.37
CA LYS A 100 -10.29 -11.73 -16.08
C LYS A 100 -11.01 -10.83 -15.08
N GLU A 101 -10.44 -9.65 -14.83
CA GLU A 101 -11.19 -8.58 -14.17
C GLU A 101 -12.48 -8.41 -14.95
N THR A 102 -13.62 -8.43 -14.25
CA THR A 102 -14.90 -8.10 -14.88
C THR A 102 -14.76 -6.70 -15.49
N PRO A 103 -14.98 -6.53 -16.79
CA PRO A 103 -14.68 -5.26 -17.47
C PRO A 103 -15.53 -4.07 -17.00
N ASN A 104 -16.43 -4.27 -16.05
CA ASN A 104 -17.38 -3.30 -15.55
C ASN A 104 -17.17 -2.86 -14.10
N SER A 105 -16.01 -3.10 -13.47
CA SER A 105 -15.78 -2.54 -12.14
C SER A 105 -15.69 -1.00 -12.23
N ILE A 106 -16.54 -0.30 -11.49
CA ILE A 106 -16.66 1.17 -11.44
C ILE A 106 -15.32 1.81 -11.05
N ILE A 107 -14.59 1.17 -10.15
CA ILE A 107 -13.24 1.55 -9.72
C ILE A 107 -12.36 0.32 -9.80
N GLN A 108 -11.19 0.48 -10.43
CA GLN A 108 -10.19 -0.58 -10.56
C GLN A 108 -9.20 -0.58 -9.41
N ASN A 109 -8.72 -1.76 -9.00
CA ASN A 109 -7.64 -1.85 -8.03
C ASN A 109 -6.31 -1.38 -8.66
N LYS A 110 -5.91 -0.15 -8.33
CA LYS A 110 -4.65 0.44 -8.79
C LYS A 110 -3.77 0.77 -7.57
N LEU A 111 -2.53 0.28 -7.56
CA LEU A 111 -1.62 0.48 -6.42
C LEU A 111 -1.22 1.94 -6.23
N PHE A 112 -1.00 2.67 -7.33
CA PHE A 112 -0.51 4.05 -7.32
C PHE A 112 -1.34 4.88 -8.29
N SER A 113 -2.49 5.38 -7.87
CA SER A 113 -3.25 6.35 -8.65
C SER A 113 -4.37 6.96 -7.83
N SER A 114 -4.67 8.21 -8.13
CA SER A 114 -5.92 8.84 -7.72
C SER A 114 -7.04 8.36 -8.65
N GLN A 115 -8.17 8.01 -8.09
CA GLN A 115 -9.33 7.53 -8.82
C GLN A 115 -10.59 8.26 -8.34
N THR A 116 -11.47 8.49 -9.29
CA THR A 116 -12.79 9.08 -9.03
C THR A 116 -13.82 8.23 -9.73
N THR A 117 -14.97 8.03 -9.09
CA THR A 117 -16.13 7.41 -9.75
C THR A 117 -16.56 8.25 -10.96
N PRO A 118 -17.16 7.62 -12.00
CA PRO A 118 -17.67 8.35 -13.16
C PRO A 118 -18.62 9.46 -12.77
N PHE A 119 -18.53 10.61 -13.42
CA PHE A 119 -19.47 11.73 -13.23
C PHE A 119 -20.86 11.49 -13.80
N ASN A 120 -21.00 10.48 -14.68
CA ASN A 120 -22.28 10.12 -15.28
C ASN A 120 -23.01 9.08 -14.41
N ALA A 121 -24.32 9.04 -14.51
CA ALA A 121 -25.11 8.01 -13.86
C ALA A 121 -24.64 6.61 -14.24
N TYR A 122 -24.41 5.76 -13.26
CA TYR A 122 -23.93 4.40 -13.44
C TYR A 122 -24.79 3.41 -12.65
N GLU A 123 -24.83 2.17 -13.11
CA GLU A 123 -25.49 1.10 -12.39
C GLU A 123 -24.68 0.73 -11.15
N TRP A 124 -25.34 0.62 -10.01
CA TRP A 124 -24.69 0.31 -8.75
C TRP A 124 -24.02 -1.08 -8.77
N GLN A 125 -22.83 -1.12 -8.30
CA GLN A 125 -22.13 -2.35 -7.94
C GLN A 125 -21.40 -2.10 -6.61
N ASP A 126 -21.34 -3.11 -5.75
CA ASP A 126 -20.57 -3.02 -4.51
C ASP A 126 -19.12 -2.66 -4.82
N VAL A 127 -18.63 -1.63 -4.16
CA VAL A 127 -17.32 -1.07 -4.42
C VAL A 127 -16.31 -1.70 -3.47
N HIS A 128 -15.29 -2.36 -4.03
CA HIS A 128 -14.17 -2.88 -3.25
C HIS A 128 -12.86 -2.43 -3.86
N VAL A 129 -12.17 -1.50 -3.16
CA VAL A 129 -10.95 -0.85 -3.66
C VAL A 129 -9.77 -1.16 -2.76
N GLN A 130 -8.66 -1.56 -3.37
CA GLN A 130 -7.37 -1.66 -2.71
C GLN A 130 -6.34 -0.79 -3.44
N SER A 131 -5.72 0.13 -2.70
CA SER A 131 -4.65 0.99 -3.22
C SER A 131 -3.52 1.15 -2.20
N PHE A 132 -2.32 1.42 -2.67
CA PHE A 132 -1.20 1.72 -1.80
C PHE A 132 -1.06 3.22 -1.56
N TYR A 133 -1.11 4.02 -2.63
CA TYR A 133 -0.97 5.47 -2.56
C TYR A 133 -1.89 6.15 -3.57
N GLY A 134 -2.53 7.25 -3.15
CA GLY A 134 -3.35 8.08 -4.02
C GLY A 134 -4.52 8.71 -3.28
N GLU A 135 -5.33 9.45 -4.00
CA GLU A 135 -6.58 10.00 -3.53
C GLU A 135 -7.73 9.20 -4.15
N GLN A 136 -8.68 8.78 -3.31
CA GLN A 136 -9.87 8.04 -3.75
C GLN A 136 -11.10 8.89 -3.52
N VAL A 137 -11.81 9.19 -4.60
CA VAL A 137 -13.08 9.95 -4.53
C VAL A 137 -14.21 9.02 -5.00
N ILE A 138 -15.11 8.71 -4.10
CA ILE A 138 -16.27 7.84 -4.35
C ILE A 138 -17.55 8.66 -4.23
N ASP A 139 -18.21 8.87 -5.34
CA ASP A 139 -19.48 9.58 -5.39
C ASP A 139 -20.63 8.57 -5.57
N VAL A 140 -21.39 8.34 -4.49
CA VAL A 140 -22.55 7.45 -4.47
C VAL A 140 -23.84 8.18 -4.85
N THR A 141 -23.80 9.50 -5.02
CA THR A 141 -24.97 10.31 -5.32
C THR A 141 -25.43 10.19 -6.79
N GLN A 142 -24.54 9.71 -7.67
CA GLN A 142 -24.80 9.56 -9.10
C GLN A 142 -25.40 8.20 -9.48
N THR A 143 -25.81 7.41 -8.50
CA THR A 143 -26.35 6.07 -8.72
C THR A 143 -27.58 5.80 -7.87
N VAL A 144 -28.43 4.88 -8.32
CA VAL A 144 -29.58 4.41 -7.55
C VAL A 144 -29.17 3.13 -6.83
N LEU A 145 -29.15 3.19 -5.49
CA LEU A 145 -28.84 2.03 -4.70
C LEU A 145 -29.95 0.98 -4.75
N PRO A 146 -29.62 -0.31 -4.87
CA PRO A 146 -30.60 -1.38 -4.84
C PRO A 146 -31.26 -1.47 -3.47
N LYS A 147 -32.40 -2.16 -3.42
CA LYS A 147 -33.06 -2.49 -2.16
C LYS A 147 -32.15 -3.44 -1.35
N GLY A 148 -32.01 -3.15 -0.05
CA GLY A 148 -31.16 -3.91 0.86
C GLY A 148 -29.87 -3.21 1.19
N LEU A 149 -28.81 -4.00 1.47
CA LEU A 149 -27.50 -3.51 1.88
C LEU A 149 -26.61 -3.30 0.67
N SER A 150 -26.01 -2.12 0.58
CA SER A 150 -24.98 -1.79 -0.40
C SER A 150 -23.65 -1.57 0.32
N PHE A 151 -22.55 -2.02 -0.26
CA PHE A 151 -21.25 -1.98 0.38
C PHE A 151 -20.23 -1.15 -0.39
N VAL A 152 -19.51 -0.30 0.36
CA VAL A 152 -18.30 0.38 -0.10
C VAL A 152 -17.14 -0.01 0.84
N SER A 153 -16.16 -0.69 0.31
CA SER A 153 -14.98 -1.13 1.07
C SER A 153 -13.72 -0.54 0.44
N VAL A 154 -12.99 0.28 1.20
CA VAL A 154 -11.74 0.90 0.77
C VAL A 154 -10.61 0.49 1.70
N ARG A 155 -9.56 -0.08 1.14
CA ARG A 155 -8.30 -0.37 1.84
C ARG A 155 -7.18 0.41 1.18
N GLN A 156 -6.58 1.32 1.90
CA GLN A 156 -5.52 2.18 1.39
C GLN A 156 -4.38 2.28 2.40
N SER A 157 -3.13 2.31 1.92
CA SER A 157 -2.01 2.50 2.83
C SER A 157 -1.75 3.99 3.09
N LEU A 158 -1.70 4.81 2.03
CA LEU A 158 -1.36 6.24 2.15
C LEU A 158 -2.29 7.08 1.27
N GLY A 159 -2.86 8.16 1.85
CA GLY A 159 -3.63 9.16 1.10
C GLY A 159 -5.01 9.44 1.67
N LYS A 160 -5.78 10.27 0.97
CA LYS A 160 -7.11 10.73 1.39
C LYS A 160 -8.21 9.92 0.69
N VAL A 161 -9.28 9.63 1.44
CA VAL A 161 -10.50 9.03 0.92
C VAL A 161 -11.65 10.01 1.11
N THR A 162 -12.28 10.43 0.02
CA THR A 162 -13.46 11.30 0.05
C THR A 162 -14.66 10.54 -0.48
N ILE A 163 -15.76 10.54 0.27
CA ILE A 163 -16.98 9.82 -0.09
C ILE A 163 -18.16 10.77 -0.04
N TYR A 164 -18.84 10.91 -1.18
CA TYR A 164 -20.09 11.65 -1.28
C TYR A 164 -21.27 10.68 -1.18
N VAL A 165 -22.18 10.94 -0.26
CA VAL A 165 -23.34 10.09 0.02
C VAL A 165 -24.65 10.87 -0.06
N PRO A 166 -25.73 10.29 -0.61
CA PRO A 166 -27.02 10.97 -0.71
C PRO A 166 -27.67 11.18 0.68
N TYR A 167 -28.51 12.21 0.80
CA TYR A 167 -29.17 12.55 2.07
C TYR A 167 -30.22 11.51 2.50
N GLU A 168 -30.90 10.88 1.54
CA GLU A 168 -32.05 10.03 1.81
C GLU A 168 -31.70 8.64 2.34
N ILE A 169 -30.44 8.24 2.25
CA ILE A 169 -30.00 6.87 2.56
C ILE A 169 -29.31 6.82 3.91
N PRO A 170 -29.73 5.94 4.83
CA PRO A 170 -29.00 5.71 6.06
C PRO A 170 -27.61 5.12 5.77
N VAL A 171 -26.63 5.63 6.47
CA VAL A 171 -25.23 5.27 6.29
C VAL A 171 -24.63 4.75 7.58
N ARG A 172 -23.96 3.61 7.49
CA ARG A 172 -23.11 3.06 8.55
C ARG A 172 -21.68 3.12 8.11
N LEU A 173 -20.88 3.95 8.77
CA LEU A 173 -19.48 4.15 8.46
C LEU A 173 -18.59 3.50 9.52
N HIS A 174 -17.68 2.64 9.06
CA HIS A 174 -16.57 2.12 9.83
C HIS A 174 -15.27 2.69 9.27
N PHE A 175 -14.56 3.47 10.05
CA PHE A 175 -13.24 3.97 9.68
C PHE A 175 -12.19 3.52 10.68
N ALA A 176 -11.10 2.95 10.18
CA ALA A 176 -9.94 2.54 10.98
C ALA A 176 -8.66 3.11 10.36
N THR A 177 -7.83 3.75 11.19
CA THR A 177 -6.54 4.29 10.75
C THR A 177 -5.48 4.13 11.83
N ILE A 178 -4.21 4.02 11.40
CA ILE A 178 -3.08 4.12 12.32
C ILE A 178 -2.81 5.59 12.61
N ILE A 179 -2.73 6.45 11.58
CA ILE A 179 -2.55 7.91 11.73
C ILE A 179 -3.40 8.60 10.68
N GLY A 180 -4.28 9.52 11.10
CA GLY A 180 -5.08 10.28 10.15
C GLY A 180 -6.10 11.19 10.81
N GLU A 181 -6.82 11.91 9.97
CA GLU A 181 -7.91 12.79 10.37
C GLU A 181 -9.23 12.28 9.75
N ALA A 182 -10.31 12.43 10.48
CA ALA A 182 -11.65 12.08 10.02
C ALA A 182 -12.57 13.29 10.10
N ASP A 183 -13.12 13.71 8.97
CA ASP A 183 -14.23 14.65 8.91
C ASP A 183 -15.47 13.92 8.39
N ILE A 184 -16.41 13.67 9.28
CA ILE A 184 -17.57 12.84 9.00
C ILE A 184 -18.83 13.72 9.11
N PHE A 185 -19.48 13.94 7.97
CA PHE A 185 -20.70 14.73 7.85
C PHE A 185 -20.57 16.17 8.36
N GLY A 186 -19.37 16.77 8.25
CA GLY A 186 -19.12 18.13 8.71
C GLY A 186 -19.24 18.32 10.23
N ARG A 187 -19.13 17.23 11.02
CA ARG A 187 -19.19 17.30 12.48
C ARG A 187 -17.91 17.77 13.14
N GLY A 188 -16.91 18.09 12.33
CA GLY A 188 -15.58 18.55 12.73
C GLY A 188 -14.51 17.49 12.56
N VAL A 189 -13.29 17.98 12.37
CA VAL A 189 -12.11 17.14 12.15
C VAL A 189 -11.68 16.49 13.46
N GLN A 190 -11.62 15.16 13.47
CA GLN A 190 -11.13 14.37 14.58
C GLN A 190 -9.80 13.71 14.21
N ARG A 191 -8.75 13.95 14.99
CA ARG A 191 -7.46 13.28 14.83
C ARG A 191 -7.47 11.90 15.47
N LEU A 192 -6.98 10.92 14.76
CA LEU A 192 -6.97 9.53 15.17
C LEU A 192 -5.55 8.98 15.16
N TRP A 193 -5.25 8.23 16.22
CA TRP A 193 -4.00 7.49 16.35
C TRP A 193 -4.31 6.06 16.77
N ASN A 194 -4.12 5.11 15.83
CA ASN A 194 -4.41 3.68 16.03
C ASN A 194 -5.81 3.44 16.62
N GLN A 195 -6.81 4.06 16.00
CA GLN A 195 -8.20 4.01 16.44
C GLN A 195 -9.14 3.67 15.29
N SER A 196 -10.32 3.20 15.68
CA SER A 196 -11.44 3.01 14.76
C SER A 196 -12.67 3.78 15.25
N ILE A 197 -13.41 4.32 14.30
CA ILE A 197 -14.67 5.03 14.55
C ILE A 197 -15.79 4.26 13.88
N LEU A 198 -16.92 4.15 14.57
CA LEU A 198 -18.19 3.70 14.02
C LEU A 198 -19.19 4.85 14.13
N VAL A 199 -19.71 5.29 12.97
CA VAL A 199 -20.72 6.34 12.89
C VAL A 199 -21.94 5.80 12.16
N LYS A 200 -23.12 6.02 12.71
CA LYS A 200 -24.41 5.79 12.08
C LYS A 200 -25.07 7.15 11.85
N ASP A 201 -25.59 7.36 10.66
CA ASP A 201 -26.24 8.61 10.28
C ASP A 201 -27.44 8.36 9.37
N GLY A 202 -28.51 9.16 9.55
CA GLY A 202 -29.73 9.02 8.75
C GLY A 202 -30.66 7.90 9.23
N TYR A 203 -30.45 7.32 10.38
CA TYR A 203 -31.36 6.33 10.99
C TYR A 203 -32.42 7.05 11.84
N LEU A 204 -33.68 6.76 11.57
CA LEU A 204 -34.81 7.16 12.41
C LEU A 204 -35.31 5.92 13.17
N ASP A 205 -35.73 6.11 14.40
CA ASP A 205 -36.29 5.03 15.22
C ASP A 205 -37.56 4.49 14.54
N ASP A 206 -37.73 3.18 14.52
CA ASP A 206 -38.87 2.44 14.01
C ASP A 206 -39.13 2.54 12.49
N VAL A 207 -38.17 3.00 11.68
CA VAL A 207 -38.28 3.02 10.21
C VAL A 207 -37.51 1.87 9.59
N LEU A 208 -38.18 1.03 8.80
CA LEU A 208 -37.54 0.05 7.93
C LEU A 208 -37.08 0.72 6.65
N TYR A 209 -35.79 0.82 6.43
CA TYR A 209 -35.23 1.40 5.23
C TYR A 209 -35.20 0.41 4.08
N ALA A 210 -35.61 0.85 2.91
CA ALA A 210 -35.57 0.03 1.71
C ALA A 210 -34.13 -0.23 1.23
N SER A 211 -33.22 0.72 1.48
CA SER A 211 -31.80 0.64 1.11
C SER A 211 -30.94 1.21 2.23
N GLU A 212 -29.80 0.60 2.49
CA GLU A 212 -28.82 0.99 3.50
C GLU A 212 -27.41 0.94 2.90
N LEU A 213 -26.57 1.92 3.21
CA LEU A 213 -25.19 1.96 2.74
C LEU A 213 -24.21 1.70 3.89
N VAL A 214 -23.41 0.65 3.73
CA VAL A 214 -22.32 0.31 4.65
C VAL A 214 -20.99 0.70 4.03
N ILE A 215 -20.27 1.57 4.68
CA ILE A 215 -18.97 2.07 4.25
C ILE A 215 -17.92 1.57 5.23
N THR A 216 -16.91 0.87 4.73
CA THR A 216 -15.77 0.42 5.52
C THR A 216 -14.49 0.95 4.90
N VAL A 217 -13.78 1.80 5.63
CA VAL A 217 -12.52 2.38 5.18
C VAL A 217 -11.41 2.03 6.16
N SER A 218 -10.29 1.53 5.64
CA SER A 218 -9.10 1.21 6.43
C SER A 218 -7.88 1.84 5.79
N THR A 219 -7.18 2.68 6.55
CA THR A 219 -5.94 3.35 6.10
C THR A 219 -4.80 3.11 7.09
N TRP A 220 -3.56 3.17 6.61
CA TRP A 220 -2.41 3.22 7.51
C TRP A 220 -2.11 4.67 7.90
N ILE A 221 -1.83 5.51 6.90
CA ILE A 221 -1.64 6.95 7.09
C ILE A 221 -2.53 7.65 6.07
N GLY A 222 -3.64 8.23 6.55
CA GLY A 222 -4.57 8.86 5.61
C GLY A 222 -5.83 9.37 6.28
N ASP A 223 -6.44 10.31 5.60
CA ASP A 223 -7.60 11.03 6.07
C ASP A 223 -8.87 10.51 5.39
N ILE A 224 -9.98 10.62 6.09
CA ILE A 224 -11.29 10.38 5.52
C ILE A 224 -12.17 11.63 5.59
N GLU A 225 -12.87 11.89 4.53
CA GLU A 225 -13.91 12.91 4.45
C GLU A 225 -15.19 12.29 3.90
N VAL A 226 -16.27 12.37 4.66
CA VAL A 226 -17.59 11.89 4.22
C VAL A 226 -18.56 13.05 4.22
N ILE A 227 -19.13 13.32 3.05
CA ILE A 227 -19.96 14.50 2.81
C ILE A 227 -21.35 14.05 2.35
N ARG A 228 -22.39 14.61 2.95
CA ARG A 228 -23.75 14.52 2.45
C ARG A 228 -23.95 15.47 1.27
N LYS A 229 -24.53 14.98 0.19
CA LYS A 229 -24.77 15.78 -1.02
C LYS A 229 -26.13 15.46 -1.64
#